data_522924dca21daef1cc2184d3d13f0226
#
_entry.id   522924dca21daef1cc2184d3d13f0226
#
_cell.length_a   1.000
_cell.length_b   1.000
_cell.length_c   1.000
_cell.angle_alpha   90.00
_cell.angle_beta   90.00
_cell.angle_gamma   90.00
#
_symmetry.space_group_name_H-M   'P 1'
#
loop_
_entity.id
_entity.type
_entity.pdbx_description
1 polymer ?
#
loop_
_entity_poly.entity_id
_entity_poly.type
_entity_poly.pdbx_seq_one_letter_code
_entity_poly.pdbx_strand_id
1 'polypeptide(L)'
;MRLLLDTQIFLWWLADSRKLGKPARELIEGADEVYVSAASILECELKIEAGLLEADPQELYKGIAGSGFKELPVRARPAAAAASLKRAAGADGFDRLLVSQAMAEPLRFLTANQTLKQYSELVDIAGDAGV
;
A
#
# COMPACT_ATOMS: atom_id res chain seq x y z
N MET A 1 3.60 -14.68 -6.89
CA MET A 1 3.19 -13.34 -7.31
C MET A 1 3.94 -12.28 -6.54
N ARG A 2 4.01 -11.08 -7.08
CA ARG A 2 4.65 -9.94 -6.45
C ARG A 2 3.57 -8.94 -6.04
N LEU A 3 3.68 -8.37 -4.83
CA LEU A 3 2.62 -7.62 -4.18
C LEU A 3 3.12 -6.28 -3.69
N LEU A 4 2.37 -5.20 -3.93
CA LEU A 4 2.56 -3.90 -3.30
C LEU A 4 1.44 -3.69 -2.28
N LEU A 5 1.79 -3.32 -1.06
CA LEU A 5 0.81 -3.05 -0.02
C LEU A 5 0.42 -1.58 -0.01
N ASP A 6 -0.88 -1.32 0.10
CA ASP A 6 -1.35 0.01 0.44
C ASP A 6 -0.87 0.37 1.85
N THR A 7 -0.73 1.64 2.13
CA THR A 7 -0.23 2.15 3.41
C THR A 7 -1.01 1.58 4.60
N GLN A 8 -2.34 1.57 4.53
CA GLN A 8 -3.16 1.04 5.63
C GLN A 8 -2.95 -0.46 5.84
N ILE A 9 -2.78 -1.22 4.77
CA ILE A 9 -2.51 -2.66 4.86
C ILE A 9 -1.18 -2.90 5.57
N PHE A 10 -0.14 -2.14 5.21
CA PHE A 10 1.15 -2.21 5.88
C PHE A 10 1.06 -1.90 7.37
N LEU A 11 0.32 -0.84 7.72
CA LEU A 11 0.10 -0.47 9.13
C LEU A 11 -0.60 -1.58 9.90
N TRP A 12 -1.65 -2.17 9.33
CA TRP A 12 -2.35 -3.29 9.96
C TRP A 12 -1.45 -4.51 10.13
N TRP A 13 -0.59 -4.77 9.15
CA TRP A 13 0.38 -5.86 9.22
C TRP A 13 1.35 -5.65 10.38
N LEU A 14 1.96 -4.46 10.49
CA LEU A 14 2.90 -4.16 11.56
C LEU A 14 2.27 -4.22 12.95
N ALA A 15 1.03 -3.79 13.07
CA ALA A 15 0.30 -3.77 14.34
C ALA A 15 -0.35 -5.13 14.67
N ASP A 16 -0.22 -6.11 13.79
CA ASP A 16 -0.94 -7.39 13.90
C ASP A 16 -2.43 -7.18 14.14
N SER A 17 -3.01 -6.22 13.42
CA SER A 17 -4.41 -5.82 13.58
C SER A 17 -5.37 -6.87 13.04
N ARG A 18 -6.47 -7.10 13.76
CA ARG A 18 -7.55 -7.97 13.30
C ARG A 18 -8.28 -7.43 12.08
N LYS A 19 -8.14 -6.12 11.80
CA LYS A 19 -8.71 -5.50 10.60
C LYS A 19 -8.09 -6.07 9.33
N LEU A 20 -6.85 -6.57 9.42
CA LEU A 20 -6.25 -7.35 8.36
C LEU A 20 -6.69 -8.79 8.52
N GLY A 21 -7.68 -9.20 7.74
CA GLY A 21 -8.28 -10.53 7.84
C GLY A 21 -7.32 -11.65 7.41
N LYS A 22 -7.70 -12.87 7.75
CA LYS A 22 -6.90 -14.06 7.46
C LYS A 22 -6.58 -14.22 5.97
N PRO A 23 -7.54 -14.04 5.03
CA PRO A 23 -7.22 -14.19 3.60
C PRO A 23 -6.15 -13.21 3.13
N ALA A 24 -6.19 -11.95 3.58
CA ALA A 24 -5.17 -10.96 3.22
C ALA A 24 -3.80 -11.33 3.80
N ARG A 25 -3.74 -11.83 5.04
CA ARG A 25 -2.50 -12.30 5.66
C ARG A 25 -1.91 -13.46 4.87
N GLU A 26 -2.73 -14.42 4.46
CA GLU A 26 -2.27 -15.56 3.67
C GLU A 26 -1.74 -15.12 2.31
N LEU A 27 -2.36 -14.12 1.70
CA LEU A 27 -1.90 -13.55 0.44
C LEU A 27 -0.51 -12.93 0.59
N ILE A 28 -0.30 -12.16 1.65
CA ILE A 28 0.99 -11.54 1.95
C ILE A 28 2.06 -12.61 2.24
N GLU A 29 1.74 -13.58 3.08
CA GLU A 29 2.68 -14.63 3.46
C GLU A 29 3.05 -15.53 2.28
N GLY A 30 2.14 -15.75 1.34
CA GLY A 30 2.36 -16.60 0.19
C GLY A 30 2.97 -15.90 -1.03
N ALA A 31 3.11 -14.58 -1.00
CA ALA A 31 3.68 -13.83 -2.13
C ALA A 31 5.19 -14.09 -2.27
N ASP A 32 5.68 -14.11 -3.50
CA ASP A 32 7.11 -14.28 -3.77
C ASP A 32 7.91 -13.07 -3.28
N GLU A 33 7.36 -11.87 -3.48
CA GLU A 33 7.93 -10.62 -3.01
C GLU A 33 6.81 -9.69 -2.58
N VAL A 34 7.03 -8.97 -1.49
CA VAL A 34 6.12 -7.95 -0.98
C VAL A 34 6.86 -6.63 -0.87
N TYR A 35 6.25 -5.59 -1.42
CA TYR A 35 6.82 -4.25 -1.48
C TYR A 35 5.98 -3.27 -0.67
N VAL A 36 6.66 -2.29 -0.09
CA VAL A 36 6.06 -1.09 0.52
C VAL A 36 6.71 0.11 -0.14
N SER A 37 5.89 1.04 -0.63
CA SER A 37 6.39 2.25 -1.29
C SER A 37 7.05 3.20 -0.30
N ALA A 38 8.13 3.84 -0.73
CA ALA A 38 8.70 4.97 0.01
C ALA A 38 7.68 6.07 0.25
N ALA A 39 6.69 6.23 -0.66
CA ALA A 39 5.59 7.19 -0.49
C ALA A 39 4.71 6.86 0.72
N SER A 40 4.55 5.59 1.06
CA SER A 40 3.78 5.19 2.24
C SER A 40 4.43 5.66 3.54
N ILE A 41 5.76 5.72 3.57
CA ILE A 41 6.48 6.24 4.74
C ILE A 41 6.20 7.74 4.89
N LEU A 42 6.25 8.51 3.81
CA LEU A 42 5.91 9.93 3.87
C LEU A 42 4.46 10.14 4.32
N GLU A 43 3.53 9.36 3.78
CA GLU A 43 2.13 9.44 4.17
C GLU A 43 1.96 9.21 5.68
N CYS A 44 2.61 8.18 6.22
CA CYS A 44 2.56 7.89 7.65
C CYS A 44 3.16 9.03 8.48
N GLU A 45 4.31 9.57 8.07
CA GLU A 45 4.96 10.66 8.77
C GLU A 45 4.08 11.91 8.81
N LEU A 46 3.42 12.24 7.71
CA LEU A 46 2.51 13.38 7.65
C LEU A 46 1.28 13.15 8.55
N LYS A 47 0.78 11.94 8.63
CA LYS A 47 -0.33 11.60 9.54
C LYS A 47 0.08 11.65 11.00
N ILE A 48 1.29 11.25 11.33
CA ILE A 48 1.83 11.38 12.70
C ILE A 48 1.92 12.86 13.07
N GLU A 49 2.48 13.69 12.19
CA GLU A 49 2.60 15.14 12.39
C GLU A 49 1.24 15.79 12.60
N ALA A 50 0.22 15.34 11.88
CA ALA A 50 -1.14 15.87 11.99
C ALA A 50 -1.93 15.31 13.18
N GLY A 51 -1.35 14.41 13.96
CA GLY A 51 -2.04 13.77 15.10
C GLY A 51 -3.05 12.70 14.70
N LEU A 52 -3.02 12.23 13.45
CA LEU A 52 -3.97 11.25 12.92
C LEU A 52 -3.45 9.82 13.04
N LEU A 53 -2.20 9.62 13.38
CA LEU A 53 -1.58 8.31 13.53
C LEU A 53 -0.61 8.33 14.70
N GLU A 54 -0.78 7.38 15.63
CA GLU A 54 0.19 7.15 16.71
C GLU A 54 1.09 5.98 16.32
N ALA A 55 2.34 6.30 15.99
CA ALA A 55 3.33 5.30 15.65
C ALA A 55 4.73 5.90 15.80
N ASP A 56 5.73 5.05 16.05
CA ASP A 56 7.12 5.45 16.04
C ASP A 56 7.61 5.47 14.58
N PRO A 57 8.00 6.64 14.05
CA PRO A 57 8.48 6.72 12.66
C PRO A 57 9.62 5.75 12.33
N GLN A 58 10.54 5.51 13.28
CA GLN A 58 11.65 4.59 13.04
C GLN A 58 11.17 3.15 12.86
N GLU A 59 10.15 2.73 13.61
CA GLU A 59 9.59 1.39 13.48
C GLU A 59 8.89 1.17 12.15
N LEU A 60 8.38 2.25 11.56
CA LEU A 60 7.71 2.15 10.25
C LEU A 60 8.69 1.78 9.14
N TYR A 61 9.76 2.55 8.95
CA TYR A 61 10.67 2.20 7.85
C TYR A 61 11.53 0.98 8.15
N LYS A 62 11.89 0.74 9.41
CA LYS A 62 12.58 -0.51 9.80
C LYS A 62 11.68 -1.72 9.64
N GLY A 63 10.38 -1.53 9.78
CA GLY A 63 9.38 -2.58 9.65
C GLY A 63 9.30 -3.16 8.25
N ILE A 64 9.71 -2.42 7.22
CA ILE A 64 9.75 -2.94 5.84
C ILE A 64 10.71 -4.12 5.79
N ALA A 65 11.98 -3.91 6.07
CA ALA A 65 12.98 -4.98 6.06
C ALA A 65 12.71 -6.01 7.16
N GLY A 66 12.26 -5.56 8.33
CA GLY A 66 11.95 -6.44 9.46
C GLY A 66 10.83 -7.43 9.16
N SER A 67 9.91 -7.09 8.28
CA SER A 67 8.85 -7.98 7.81
C SER A 67 9.29 -8.88 6.64
N GLY A 68 10.52 -8.71 6.16
CA GLY A 68 10.99 -9.39 4.96
C GLY A 68 10.49 -8.75 3.67
N PHE A 69 9.98 -7.53 3.75
CA PHE A 69 9.47 -6.79 2.59
C PHE A 69 10.59 -5.97 1.95
N LYS A 70 10.32 -5.47 0.75
CA LYS A 70 11.24 -4.62 0.00
C LYS A 70 10.67 -3.22 -0.14
N GLU A 71 11.53 -2.23 -0.07
CA GLU A 71 11.13 -0.85 -0.35
C GLU A 71 10.95 -0.67 -1.85
N LEU A 72 9.86 -0.01 -2.27
CA LEU A 72 9.66 0.41 -3.65
C LEU A 72 9.97 1.91 -3.75
N PRO A 73 11.06 2.29 -4.40
CA PRO A 73 11.39 3.71 -4.58
C PRO A 73 10.36 4.41 -5.45
N VAL A 74 10.11 5.69 -5.19
CA VAL A 74 9.25 6.51 -6.04
C VAL A 74 10.10 7.05 -7.19
N ARG A 75 9.74 6.67 -8.43
CA ARG A 75 10.44 7.12 -9.64
C ARG A 75 9.62 8.20 -10.34
N ALA A 76 10.29 9.01 -11.12
CA ALA A 76 9.65 10.16 -11.77
C ALA A 76 8.50 9.76 -12.71
N ARG A 77 8.67 8.68 -13.48
CA ARG A 77 7.65 8.27 -14.46
C ARG A 77 6.34 7.84 -13.80
N PRO A 78 6.33 6.90 -12.83
CA PRO A 78 5.06 6.60 -12.12
C PRO A 78 4.50 7.79 -11.37
N ALA A 79 5.35 8.67 -10.81
CA ALA A 79 4.87 9.88 -10.13
C ALA A 79 4.12 10.80 -11.10
N ALA A 80 4.67 11.00 -12.30
CA ALA A 80 4.00 11.79 -13.33
C ALA A 80 2.71 11.12 -13.81
N ALA A 81 2.73 9.81 -14.02
CA ALA A 81 1.55 9.05 -14.47
C ALA A 81 0.41 9.09 -13.44
N ALA A 82 0.72 9.18 -12.16
CA ALA A 82 -0.29 9.25 -11.11
C ALA A 82 -1.22 10.47 -11.28
N ALA A 83 -0.68 11.58 -11.76
CA ALA A 83 -1.48 12.78 -12.00
C ALA A 83 -2.48 12.60 -13.14
N SER A 84 -2.24 11.64 -14.04
CA SER A 84 -3.11 11.35 -15.18
C SER A 84 -4.24 10.38 -14.82
N LEU A 85 -4.20 9.73 -13.65
CA LEU A 85 -5.29 8.88 -13.22
C LEU A 85 -6.50 9.71 -12.85
N LYS A 86 -7.67 9.21 -13.23
CA LYS A 86 -8.93 9.92 -13.00
C LYS A 86 -9.11 10.24 -11.52
N ARG A 87 -9.47 11.47 -11.21
CA ARG A 87 -9.82 11.84 -9.83
C ARG A 87 -11.14 11.18 -9.45
N ALA A 88 -11.17 10.66 -8.22
CA ALA A 88 -12.37 10.05 -7.66
C ALA A 88 -12.43 10.37 -6.17
N ALA A 89 -13.66 10.54 -5.66
CA ALA A 89 -13.88 10.69 -4.22
C ALA A 89 -13.33 9.43 -3.52
N GLY A 90 -12.58 9.61 -2.44
CA GLY A 90 -11.97 8.50 -1.72
C GLY A 90 -10.63 8.04 -2.27
N ALA A 91 -10.10 8.70 -3.29
CA ALA A 91 -8.77 8.39 -3.83
C ALA A 91 -7.92 9.67 -3.85
N ASP A 92 -7.05 9.82 -2.87
CA ASP A 92 -6.17 10.99 -2.77
C ASP A 92 -4.91 10.82 -3.64
N GLY A 93 -3.99 11.79 -3.55
CA GLY A 93 -2.76 11.77 -4.32
C GLY A 93 -1.84 10.60 -3.98
N PHE A 94 -1.78 10.18 -2.71
CA PHE A 94 -1.01 9.01 -2.31
C PHE A 94 -1.62 7.73 -2.90
N ASP A 95 -2.94 7.59 -2.83
CA ASP A 95 -3.63 6.42 -3.40
C ASP A 95 -3.33 6.26 -4.88
N ARG A 96 -3.45 7.35 -5.64
CA ARG A 96 -3.19 7.32 -7.09
C ARG A 96 -1.72 7.05 -7.40
N LEU A 97 -0.81 7.57 -6.59
CA LEU A 97 0.62 7.29 -6.74
C LEU A 97 0.92 5.80 -6.55
N LEU A 98 0.38 5.20 -5.50
CA LEU A 98 0.59 3.78 -5.23
C LEU A 98 0.03 2.90 -6.35
N VAL A 99 -1.17 3.21 -6.84
CA VAL A 99 -1.76 2.49 -7.99
C VAL A 99 -0.86 2.63 -9.21
N SER A 100 -0.36 3.84 -9.49
CA SER A 100 0.54 4.10 -10.61
C SER A 100 1.84 3.31 -10.50
N GLN A 101 2.40 3.24 -9.30
CA GLN A 101 3.60 2.43 -9.06
C GLN A 101 3.34 0.95 -9.34
N ALA A 102 2.20 0.43 -8.86
CA ALA A 102 1.84 -0.96 -9.11
C ALA A 102 1.70 -1.26 -10.60
N MET A 103 1.07 -0.35 -11.35
CA MET A 103 0.88 -0.51 -12.80
C MET A 103 2.20 -0.48 -13.55
N ALA A 104 3.16 0.32 -13.09
CA ALA A 104 4.44 0.50 -13.77
C ALA A 104 5.39 -0.70 -13.63
N GLU A 105 5.33 -1.43 -12.51
CA GLU A 105 6.26 -2.56 -12.23
C GLU A 105 6.07 -3.77 -13.17
N PRO A 106 4.90 -4.42 -13.38
CA PRO A 106 3.67 -4.40 -12.59
C PRO A 106 3.73 -5.26 -11.32
N LEU A 107 2.91 -4.86 -10.35
CA LEU A 107 2.70 -5.57 -9.09
C LEU A 107 1.20 -5.67 -8.83
N ARG A 108 0.76 -6.76 -8.16
CA ARG A 108 -0.57 -6.76 -7.57
C ARG A 108 -0.59 -5.72 -6.46
N PHE A 109 -1.70 -5.03 -6.28
CA PHE A 109 -1.84 -3.97 -5.27
C PHE A 109 -2.94 -4.34 -4.28
N LEU A 110 -2.57 -4.57 -3.02
CA LEU A 110 -3.51 -4.94 -1.97
C LEU A 110 -3.93 -3.71 -1.17
N THR A 111 -5.22 -3.41 -1.17
CA THR A 111 -5.80 -2.25 -0.49
C THR A 111 -7.14 -2.62 0.16
N ALA A 112 -7.53 -1.88 1.18
CA ALA A 112 -8.87 -1.95 1.75
C ALA A 112 -9.82 -0.92 1.12
N ASN A 113 -9.31 -0.03 0.27
CA ASN A 113 -10.08 1.05 -0.36
C ASN A 113 -10.69 0.59 -1.68
N GLN A 114 -11.98 0.27 -1.65
CA GLN A 114 -12.69 -0.24 -2.82
C GLN A 114 -12.71 0.75 -4.00
N THR A 115 -12.63 2.04 -3.73
CA THR A 115 -12.56 3.07 -4.77
C THR A 115 -11.41 2.83 -5.75
N LEU A 116 -10.31 2.26 -5.28
CA LEU A 116 -9.11 2.07 -6.10
C LEU A 116 -9.25 0.96 -7.14
N LYS A 117 -10.24 0.08 -6.99
CA LYS A 117 -10.46 -1.02 -7.96
C LYS A 117 -10.75 -0.50 -9.37
N GLN A 118 -11.31 0.68 -9.49
CA GLN A 118 -11.63 1.27 -10.80
C GLN A 118 -10.41 1.56 -11.66
N TYR A 119 -9.22 1.67 -11.04
CA TYR A 119 -8.01 2.09 -11.77
C TYR A 119 -7.30 0.96 -12.50
N SER A 120 -7.38 -0.27 -11.99
CA SER A 120 -6.63 -1.38 -12.57
C SER A 120 -7.13 -2.73 -12.07
N GLU A 121 -7.02 -3.74 -12.94
CA GLU A 121 -7.27 -5.12 -12.55
C GLU A 121 -6.20 -5.66 -11.59
N LEU A 122 -5.06 -4.97 -11.46
CA LEU A 122 -4.02 -5.34 -10.51
C LEU A 122 -4.44 -5.09 -9.06
N VAL A 123 -5.49 -4.30 -8.82
CA VAL A 123 -5.96 -3.97 -7.48
C VAL A 123 -6.79 -5.12 -6.91
N ASP A 124 -6.33 -5.62 -5.75
CA ASP A 124 -7.04 -6.63 -4.96
C ASP A 124 -7.57 -5.96 -3.68
N ILE A 125 -8.83 -6.17 -3.37
CA ILE A 125 -9.47 -5.55 -2.20
C ILE A 125 -9.38 -6.49 -1.00
N ALA A 126 -8.70 -6.08 0.05
CA ALA A 126 -8.66 -6.79 1.31
C ALA A 126 -10.02 -6.69 2.00
N GLY A 127 -10.48 -7.80 2.56
CA GLY A 127 -11.78 -7.85 3.24
C GLY A 127 -12.93 -8.29 2.36
N ASP A 128 -12.74 -8.37 1.04
CA ASP A 128 -13.75 -8.95 0.17
C ASP A 128 -13.79 -10.48 0.35
N ALA A 129 -14.96 -11.07 0.10
CA ALA A 129 -15.10 -12.51 0.09
C ALA A 129 -14.14 -13.10 -0.96
N GLY A 130 -13.24 -13.98 -0.55
CA GLY A 130 -12.25 -14.59 -1.43
C GLY A 130 -10.88 -13.91 -1.43
N VAL A 131 -10.71 -12.87 -0.65
CA VAL A 131 -9.39 -12.26 -0.45
C VAL A 131 -8.86 -12.60 0.93
#